data_f7cb3d1419bbab10b9ed82f455ce0b5e
#
_entry.id   f7cb3d1419bbab10b9ed82f455ce0b5e
#
_cell.length_a   1.000
_cell.length_b   1.000
_cell.length_c   1.000
_cell.angle_alpha   90.00
_cell.angle_beta   90.00
_cell.angle_gamma   90.00
#
_symmetry.space_group_name_H-M   'P 1'
#
loop_
_entity.id
_entity.type
_entity.pdbx_description
1 polymer ?
#
loop_
_entity_poly.entity_id
_entity_poly.type
_entity_poly.pdbx_seq_one_letter_code
_entity_poly.pdbx_strand_id
1 'polypeptide(L)'
;MPYTLNPLDKKFIAPSFWLLLAPLRMLLSSITYLKARGNRPLQMEFEDQLNALIYFHLEEHTSGRHLLQVLEEDDFARSEVAPEAGIKKSSFFEAINSRGLEQMMEVFQALQANATKMLPREFANLGDLVAIDGSLIDAVLSMYWADYREGSKKAKTHIG
;
A
#
# COMPACT_ATOMS: atom_id res chain seq x y z
N MET A 1 -21.55 3.52 -24.03
CA MET A 1 -21.33 2.08 -23.81
C MET A 1 -20.20 1.95 -22.80
N PRO A 2 -20.40 1.34 -21.63
CA PRO A 2 -19.32 1.12 -20.69
C PRO A 2 -18.39 0.05 -21.29
N TYR A 3 -17.10 0.38 -21.43
CA TYR A 3 -16.06 -0.57 -21.77
C TYR A 3 -15.97 -1.58 -20.63
N THR A 4 -16.51 -2.77 -20.82
CA THR A 4 -16.19 -3.93 -20.00
C THR A 4 -14.76 -4.34 -20.33
N LEU A 5 -13.80 -3.92 -19.49
CA LEU A 5 -12.44 -4.42 -19.55
C LEU A 5 -12.48 -5.95 -19.39
N ASN A 6 -11.90 -6.64 -20.36
CA ASN A 6 -11.79 -8.10 -20.35
C ASN A 6 -11.06 -8.52 -19.04
N PRO A 7 -11.56 -9.47 -18.26
CA PRO A 7 -10.88 -9.92 -17.02
C PRO A 7 -9.42 -10.35 -17.24
N LEU A 8 -9.05 -10.74 -18.46
CA LEU A 8 -7.68 -11.09 -18.84
C LEU A 8 -6.72 -9.90 -18.90
N ASP A 9 -7.23 -8.66 -19.03
CA ASP A 9 -6.39 -7.46 -19.15
C ASP A 9 -5.92 -6.91 -17.79
N LYS A 10 -6.40 -7.47 -16.67
CA LYS A 10 -6.09 -7.01 -15.30
C LYS A 10 -5.09 -7.88 -14.55
N LYS A 11 -4.58 -8.96 -15.13
CA LYS A 11 -3.60 -9.80 -14.43
C LYS A 11 -2.21 -9.21 -14.58
N PHE A 12 -1.66 -8.71 -13.48
CA PHE A 12 -0.23 -8.47 -13.38
C PHE A 12 0.51 -9.79 -13.63
N ILE A 13 1.44 -9.78 -14.58
CA ILE A 13 2.37 -10.89 -14.76
C ILE A 13 3.43 -10.76 -13.67
N ALA A 14 3.77 -11.84 -12.97
CA ALA A 14 4.74 -11.87 -11.88
C ALA A 14 6.00 -10.99 -12.11
N PRO A 15 6.67 -11.04 -13.27
CA PRO A 15 7.82 -10.17 -13.54
C PRO A 15 7.51 -8.68 -13.48
N SER A 16 6.33 -8.24 -13.92
CA SER A 16 5.93 -6.83 -13.92
C SER A 16 5.64 -6.33 -12.50
N PHE A 17 5.00 -7.15 -11.67
CA PHE A 17 4.75 -6.84 -10.27
C PHE A 17 6.07 -6.65 -9.50
N TRP A 18 6.99 -7.60 -9.63
CA TRP A 18 8.28 -7.52 -8.95
C TRP A 18 9.18 -6.41 -9.49
N LEU A 19 9.11 -6.09 -10.77
CA LEU A 19 9.81 -4.95 -11.36
C LEU A 19 9.31 -3.63 -10.76
N LEU A 20 7.99 -3.49 -10.59
CA LEU A 20 7.39 -2.33 -9.94
C LEU A 20 7.83 -2.21 -8.47
N LEU A 21 7.93 -3.32 -7.75
CA LEU A 21 8.36 -3.34 -6.35
C LEU A 21 9.90 -3.29 -6.16
N ALA A 22 10.69 -3.36 -7.22
CA ALA A 22 12.15 -3.40 -7.11
C ALA A 22 12.74 -2.24 -6.28
N PRO A 23 12.31 -0.96 -6.42
CA PRO A 23 12.81 0.13 -5.58
C PRO A 23 12.50 -0.07 -4.10
N LEU A 24 11.31 -0.59 -3.78
CA LEU A 24 10.89 -0.90 -2.41
C LEU A 24 11.74 -2.01 -1.78
N ARG A 25 11.92 -3.10 -2.50
CA ARG A 25 12.70 -4.26 -2.02
C ARG A 25 14.13 -3.89 -1.64
N MET A 26 14.74 -2.96 -2.37
CA MET A 26 16.07 -2.45 -2.04
C MET A 26 16.11 -1.68 -0.71
N LEU A 27 14.99 -1.09 -0.31
CA LEU A 27 14.88 -0.30 0.92
C LEU A 27 14.50 -1.13 2.15
N LEU A 28 13.82 -2.27 1.96
CA LEU A 28 13.28 -3.07 3.07
C LEU A 28 14.37 -3.51 4.07
N SER A 29 15.57 -3.76 3.61
CA SER A 29 16.71 -4.11 4.50
C SER A 29 17.13 -2.99 5.45
N SER A 30 16.78 -1.74 5.16
CA SER A 30 17.06 -0.56 5.97
C SER A 30 15.89 -0.14 6.88
N ILE A 31 14.74 -0.76 6.73
CA ILE A 31 13.53 -0.45 7.50
C ILE A 31 13.59 -1.16 8.86
N THR A 32 13.14 -0.46 9.89
CA THR A 32 13.08 -1.00 11.25
C THR A 32 12.23 -2.26 11.31
N TYR A 33 12.79 -3.33 11.88
CA TYR A 33 12.09 -4.61 11.96
C TYR A 33 10.82 -4.51 12.81
N LEU A 34 9.71 -5.03 12.28
CA LEU A 34 8.43 -5.09 12.98
C LEU A 34 8.47 -6.19 14.06
N LYS A 35 8.52 -5.76 15.32
CA LYS A 35 8.60 -6.68 16.46
C LYS A 35 7.28 -7.40 16.72
N ALA A 36 7.37 -8.69 16.99
CA ALA A 36 6.23 -9.46 17.48
C ALA A 36 5.77 -8.96 18.85
N ARG A 37 4.47 -9.00 19.12
CA ARG A 37 3.91 -8.77 20.45
C ARG A 37 3.98 -10.04 21.26
N GLY A 38 4.82 -10.06 22.29
CA GLY A 38 5.03 -11.24 23.16
C GLY A 38 5.87 -12.33 22.48
N ASN A 39 5.67 -13.58 22.90
CA ASN A 39 6.52 -14.72 22.51
C ASN A 39 6.03 -15.46 21.25
N ARG A 40 5.02 -14.95 20.55
CA ARG A 40 4.51 -15.60 19.33
C ARG A 40 5.09 -14.91 18.10
N PRO A 41 5.60 -15.67 17.11
CA PRO A 41 6.04 -15.10 15.85
C PRO A 41 4.88 -14.42 15.13
N LEU A 42 5.21 -13.40 14.34
CA LEU A 42 4.23 -12.76 13.47
C LEU A 42 3.77 -13.76 12.41
N GLN A 43 2.47 -13.84 12.18
CA GLN A 43 1.90 -14.62 11.07
C GLN A 43 1.89 -13.84 9.75
N MET A 44 2.15 -12.56 9.83
CA MET A 44 2.21 -11.62 8.72
C MET A 44 3.29 -10.60 9.06
N GLU A 45 4.36 -10.62 8.34
CA GLU A 45 5.46 -9.67 8.51
C GLU A 45 5.14 -8.32 7.85
N PHE A 46 6.00 -7.34 8.02
CA PHE A 46 5.79 -6.03 7.44
C PHE A 46 5.83 -6.07 5.90
N GLU A 47 6.72 -6.86 5.32
CA GLU A 47 6.82 -7.02 3.87
C GLU A 47 5.54 -7.64 3.29
N ASP A 48 4.96 -8.66 3.95
CA ASP A 48 3.68 -9.26 3.54
C ASP A 48 2.55 -8.23 3.57
N GLN A 49 2.51 -7.40 4.63
CA GLN A 49 1.53 -6.34 4.77
C GLN A 49 1.67 -5.30 3.66
N LEU A 50 2.89 -4.88 3.36
CA LEU A 50 3.19 -3.89 2.34
C LEU A 50 2.82 -4.42 0.94
N ASN A 51 3.23 -5.66 0.61
CA ASN A 51 2.92 -6.29 -0.67
C ASN A 51 1.41 -6.45 -0.87
N ALA A 52 0.69 -6.90 0.16
CA ALA A 52 -0.76 -7.05 0.11
C ALA A 52 -1.48 -5.71 -0.08
N LEU A 53 -1.02 -4.63 0.58
CA LEU A 53 -1.60 -3.29 0.42
C LEU A 53 -1.30 -2.69 -0.95
N ILE A 54 -0.09 -2.86 -1.47
CA ILE A 54 0.25 -2.40 -2.82
C ILE A 54 -0.60 -3.15 -3.84
N TYR A 55 -0.71 -4.46 -3.72
CA TYR A 55 -1.54 -5.28 -4.61
C TYR A 55 -3.01 -4.87 -4.53
N PHE A 56 -3.51 -4.56 -3.32
CA PHE A 56 -4.85 -4.02 -3.12
C PHE A 56 -5.14 -2.80 -3.99
N HIS A 57 -4.20 -1.84 -4.02
CA HIS A 57 -4.37 -0.61 -4.78
C HIS A 57 -4.13 -0.78 -6.28
N LEU A 58 -3.17 -1.62 -6.67
CA LEU A 58 -2.87 -1.88 -8.08
C LEU A 58 -4.01 -2.59 -8.81
N GLU A 59 -4.65 -3.55 -8.14
CA GLU A 59 -5.78 -4.31 -8.69
C GLU A 59 -7.16 -3.67 -8.35
N GLU A 60 -7.15 -2.49 -7.72
CA GLU A 60 -8.36 -1.74 -7.39
C GLU A 60 -9.39 -2.58 -6.59
N HIS A 61 -8.91 -3.38 -5.64
CA HIS A 61 -9.80 -4.19 -4.82
C HIS A 61 -10.78 -3.33 -4.02
N THR A 62 -12.04 -3.70 -4.01
CA THR A 62 -13.13 -2.93 -3.38
C THR A 62 -13.14 -3.02 -1.85
N SER A 63 -12.51 -4.04 -1.28
CA SER A 63 -12.45 -4.23 0.17
C SER A 63 -11.30 -5.16 0.57
N GLY A 64 -10.86 -5.06 1.82
CA GLY A 64 -9.87 -5.99 2.37
C GLY A 64 -10.36 -7.46 2.40
N ARG A 65 -11.67 -7.70 2.44
CA ARG A 65 -12.23 -9.06 2.32
C ARG A 65 -12.08 -9.61 0.91
N HIS A 66 -12.32 -8.77 -0.08
CA HIS A 66 -12.13 -9.13 -1.49
C HIS A 66 -10.65 -9.41 -1.77
N LEU A 67 -9.74 -8.57 -1.27
CA LEU A 67 -8.31 -8.84 -1.36
C LEU A 67 -7.95 -10.22 -0.78
N LEU A 68 -8.39 -10.52 0.45
CA LEU A 68 -8.08 -11.80 1.10
C LEU A 68 -8.62 -13.01 0.32
N GLN A 69 -9.80 -12.88 -0.26
CA GLN A 69 -10.35 -13.91 -1.14
C GLN A 69 -9.48 -14.12 -2.38
N VAL A 70 -9.05 -13.04 -3.03
CA VAL A 70 -8.17 -13.12 -4.20
C VAL A 70 -6.80 -13.70 -3.85
N LEU A 71 -6.22 -13.33 -2.69
CA LEU A 71 -4.95 -13.90 -2.21
C LEU A 71 -5.05 -15.42 -1.92
N GLU A 72 -6.25 -15.94 -1.71
CA GLU A 72 -6.50 -17.38 -1.50
C GLU A 72 -6.81 -18.12 -2.81
N GLU A 73 -7.59 -17.50 -3.71
CA GLU A 73 -8.17 -18.16 -4.89
C GLU A 73 -7.35 -17.94 -6.19
N ASP A 74 -6.69 -16.79 -6.34
CA ASP A 74 -5.91 -16.49 -7.54
C ASP A 74 -4.49 -17.06 -7.44
N ASP A 75 -4.05 -17.80 -8.44
CA ASP A 75 -2.77 -18.50 -8.43
C ASP A 75 -1.58 -17.53 -8.32
N PHE A 76 -1.63 -16.41 -9.04
CA PHE A 76 -0.58 -15.38 -8.96
C PHE A 76 -0.55 -14.73 -7.59
N ALA A 77 -1.70 -14.27 -7.10
CA ALA A 77 -1.79 -13.58 -5.82
C ALA A 77 -1.35 -14.49 -4.66
N ARG A 78 -1.72 -15.76 -4.73
CA ARG A 78 -1.35 -16.76 -3.73
C ARG A 78 0.15 -17.08 -3.73
N SER A 79 0.77 -17.22 -4.91
CA SER A 79 2.18 -17.62 -5.01
C SER A 79 3.15 -16.45 -4.87
N GLU A 80 2.77 -15.25 -5.29
CA GLU A 80 3.68 -14.12 -5.43
C GLU A 80 3.44 -13.00 -4.41
N VAL A 81 2.21 -12.83 -3.92
CA VAL A 81 1.85 -11.71 -3.04
C VAL A 81 1.61 -12.18 -1.61
N ALA A 82 0.91 -13.30 -1.44
CA ALA A 82 0.65 -13.85 -0.11
C ALA A 82 1.89 -14.56 0.45
N PRO A 83 2.13 -14.52 1.77
CA PRO A 83 3.12 -15.38 2.40
C PRO A 83 2.75 -16.85 2.22
N GLU A 84 3.73 -17.75 2.24
CA GLU A 84 3.55 -19.19 2.03
C GLU A 84 2.48 -19.81 2.94
N ALA A 85 2.38 -19.33 4.18
CA ALA A 85 1.36 -19.77 5.14
C ALA A 85 -0.04 -19.19 4.88
N GLY A 86 -0.21 -18.33 3.87
CA GLY A 86 -1.41 -17.55 3.63
C GLY A 86 -1.63 -16.44 4.67
N ILE A 87 -2.64 -15.60 4.44
CA ILE A 87 -2.97 -14.50 5.35
C ILE A 87 -4.32 -14.75 6.01
N LYS A 88 -4.33 -14.95 7.32
CA LYS A 88 -5.57 -15.05 8.09
C LYS A 88 -6.25 -13.68 8.18
N LYS A 89 -7.57 -13.66 8.02
CA LYS A 89 -8.40 -12.45 8.10
C LYS A 89 -8.13 -11.64 9.37
N SER A 90 -8.08 -12.28 10.53
CA SER A 90 -7.81 -11.60 11.80
C SER A 90 -6.43 -10.97 11.83
N SER A 91 -5.39 -11.67 11.34
CA SER A 91 -4.02 -11.16 11.28
C SER A 91 -3.88 -9.96 10.34
N PHE A 92 -4.58 -9.99 9.19
CA PHE A 92 -4.57 -8.88 8.24
C PHE A 92 -5.18 -7.62 8.83
N PHE A 93 -6.41 -7.70 9.35
CA PHE A 93 -7.08 -6.53 9.92
C PHE A 93 -6.42 -6.02 11.21
N GLU A 94 -5.85 -6.91 12.02
CA GLU A 94 -5.04 -6.50 13.16
C GLU A 94 -3.78 -5.76 12.71
N ALA A 95 -3.08 -6.25 11.68
CA ALA A 95 -1.89 -5.59 11.14
C ALA A 95 -2.21 -4.17 10.68
N ILE A 96 -3.26 -4.00 9.86
CA ILE A 96 -3.67 -2.68 9.35
C ILE A 96 -4.05 -1.72 10.48
N ASN A 97 -4.74 -2.21 11.51
CA ASN A 97 -5.29 -1.33 12.56
C ASN A 97 -4.28 -0.99 13.66
N SER A 98 -3.23 -1.77 13.86
CA SER A 98 -2.44 -1.66 15.09
C SER A 98 -0.93 -1.74 14.93
N ARG A 99 -0.40 -1.95 13.73
CA ARG A 99 1.06 -2.10 13.53
C ARG A 99 1.49 -1.74 12.11
N GLY A 100 2.80 -1.56 11.94
CA GLY A 100 3.41 -1.27 10.64
C GLY A 100 3.36 0.21 10.21
N LEU A 101 2.72 1.10 10.97
CA LEU A 101 2.67 2.53 10.63
C LEU A 101 4.05 3.16 10.59
N GLU A 102 4.89 2.89 11.59
CA GLU A 102 6.26 3.40 11.67
C GLU A 102 7.07 2.95 10.45
N GLN A 103 7.02 1.66 10.12
CA GLN A 103 7.68 1.09 8.96
C GLN A 103 7.16 1.67 7.64
N MET A 104 5.84 1.91 7.51
CA MET A 104 5.27 2.59 6.35
C MET A 104 5.80 4.01 6.19
N MET A 105 5.93 4.75 7.30
CA MET A 105 6.52 6.09 7.29
C MET A 105 7.99 6.06 6.88
N GLU A 106 8.78 5.11 7.39
CA GLU A 106 10.18 4.94 7.01
C GLU A 106 10.32 4.62 5.51
N VAL A 107 9.49 3.71 4.98
CA VAL A 107 9.45 3.39 3.55
C VAL A 107 9.14 4.62 2.73
N PHE A 108 8.10 5.39 3.11
CA PHE A 108 7.72 6.61 2.41
C PHE A 108 8.87 7.63 2.39
N GLN A 109 9.49 7.89 3.53
CA GLN A 109 10.61 8.84 3.64
C GLN A 109 11.82 8.39 2.81
N ALA A 110 12.14 7.10 2.82
CA ALA A 110 13.23 6.55 2.03
C ALA A 110 12.96 6.64 0.51
N LEU A 111 11.73 6.39 0.08
CA LEU A 111 11.32 6.57 -1.31
C LEU A 111 11.39 8.03 -1.73
N GLN A 112 10.89 8.94 -0.90
CA GLN A 112 10.95 10.39 -1.14
C GLN A 112 12.40 10.86 -1.29
N ALA A 113 13.28 10.46 -0.38
CA ALA A 113 14.71 10.81 -0.44
C ALA A 113 15.41 10.25 -1.68
N ASN A 114 14.96 9.13 -2.22
CA ASN A 114 15.49 8.57 -3.46
C ASN A 114 14.90 9.26 -4.70
N ALA A 115 13.62 9.59 -4.68
CA ALA A 115 12.95 10.29 -5.79
C ALA A 115 13.60 11.66 -6.08
N THR A 116 13.97 12.41 -5.05
CA THR A 116 14.66 13.70 -5.21
C THR A 116 16.00 13.58 -5.93
N LYS A 117 16.70 12.44 -5.79
CA LYS A 117 17.97 12.17 -6.49
C LYS A 117 17.80 11.80 -7.97
N MET A 118 16.59 11.42 -8.36
CA MET A 118 16.27 10.96 -9.72
C MET A 118 15.62 12.02 -10.59
N LEU A 119 15.52 13.26 -10.12
CA LEU A 119 15.00 14.37 -10.92
C LEU A 119 15.81 14.52 -12.22
N PRO A 120 15.15 14.59 -13.39
CA PRO A 120 15.82 14.84 -14.66
C PRO A 120 16.63 16.13 -14.60
N ARG A 121 17.82 16.14 -15.21
CA ARG A 121 18.74 17.29 -15.20
C ARG A 121 18.11 18.58 -15.72
N GLU A 122 17.13 18.48 -16.60
CA GLU A 122 16.36 19.61 -17.13
C GLU A 122 15.58 20.38 -16.05
N PHE A 123 15.26 19.73 -14.93
CA PHE A 123 14.59 20.34 -13.78
C PHE A 123 15.54 20.80 -12.66
N ALA A 124 16.84 20.57 -12.80
CA ALA A 124 17.83 20.93 -11.76
C ALA A 124 17.83 22.43 -11.41
N ASN A 125 17.42 23.30 -12.33
CA ASN A 125 17.37 24.75 -12.14
C ASN A 125 16.10 25.23 -11.41
N LEU A 126 15.13 24.35 -11.16
CA LEU A 126 13.87 24.73 -10.50
C LEU A 126 13.98 24.75 -8.98
N GLY A 127 15.13 24.36 -8.42
CA GLY A 127 15.32 24.25 -6.97
C GLY A 127 14.57 23.06 -6.39
N ASP A 128 14.28 23.14 -5.09
CA ASP A 128 13.52 22.10 -4.39
C ASP A 128 12.05 22.17 -4.81
N LEU A 129 11.62 21.17 -5.57
CA LEU A 129 10.23 21.02 -5.97
C LEU A 129 9.45 20.28 -4.89
N VAL A 130 8.42 20.91 -4.37
CA VAL A 130 7.47 20.29 -3.44
C VAL A 130 6.15 20.10 -4.16
N ALA A 131 5.72 18.86 -4.34
CA ALA A 131 4.39 18.56 -4.83
C ALA A 131 3.47 18.37 -3.63
N ILE A 132 2.41 19.18 -3.54
CA ILE A 132 1.38 19.06 -2.52
C ILE A 132 0.12 18.54 -3.19
N ASP A 133 -0.26 17.31 -2.89
CA ASP A 133 -1.53 16.74 -3.30
C ASP A 133 -2.53 16.75 -2.13
N GLY A 134 -3.79 16.98 -2.46
CA GLY A 134 -4.88 16.98 -1.50
C GLY A 134 -5.92 15.92 -1.84
N SER A 135 -5.90 14.82 -1.11
CA SER A 135 -6.88 13.75 -1.26
C SER A 135 -8.07 13.95 -0.32
N LEU A 136 -9.30 13.74 -0.85
CA LEU A 136 -10.50 13.64 -0.06
C LEU A 136 -10.73 12.17 0.29
N ILE A 137 -10.73 11.86 1.58
CA ILE A 137 -11.02 10.52 2.09
C ILE A 137 -12.38 10.49 2.77
N ASP A 138 -13.09 9.38 2.64
CA ASP A 138 -14.34 9.17 3.36
C ASP A 138 -14.06 9.04 4.86
N ALA A 139 -14.66 9.93 5.63
CA ALA A 139 -14.46 9.97 7.06
C ALA A 139 -15.54 9.16 7.79
N VAL A 140 -15.11 8.39 8.77
CA VAL A 140 -16.04 7.69 9.68
C VAL A 140 -16.67 8.66 10.68
N LEU A 141 -17.81 8.30 11.24
CA LEU A 141 -18.57 9.16 12.17
C LEU A 141 -17.74 9.63 13.37
N SER A 142 -16.74 8.86 13.81
CA SER A 142 -15.84 9.21 14.92
C SER A 142 -14.81 10.30 14.59
N MET A 143 -14.64 10.66 13.34
CA MET A 143 -13.75 11.75 12.92
C MET A 143 -14.47 13.10 13.07
N TYR A 144 -14.54 13.65 14.27
CA TYR A 144 -15.27 14.89 14.56
C TYR A 144 -14.75 16.12 13.82
N TRP A 145 -13.48 16.10 13.39
CA TRP A 145 -12.82 17.17 12.64
C TRP A 145 -13.11 17.17 11.13
N ALA A 146 -13.77 16.13 10.62
CA ALA A 146 -14.09 16.02 9.21
C ALA A 146 -15.44 16.65 8.89
N ASP A 147 -15.50 17.40 7.79
CA ASP A 147 -16.70 18.12 7.34
C ASP A 147 -17.62 17.28 6.47
N TYR A 148 -18.91 17.62 6.49
CA TYR A 148 -19.88 17.08 5.54
C TYR A 148 -19.77 17.82 4.20
N ARG A 149 -19.55 17.06 3.12
CA ARG A 149 -19.56 17.57 1.76
C ARG A 149 -20.33 16.60 0.85
N GLU A 150 -21.21 17.14 0.00
CA GLU A 150 -21.97 16.36 -0.99
C GLU A 150 -22.67 15.12 -0.42
N GLY A 151 -23.23 15.22 0.77
CA GLY A 151 -23.97 14.14 1.41
C GLY A 151 -23.11 13.08 2.12
N SER A 152 -21.79 13.22 2.13
CA SER A 152 -20.88 12.34 2.86
C SER A 152 -19.88 13.11 3.72
N LYS A 153 -19.40 12.48 4.78
CA LYS A 153 -18.38 13.05 5.65
C LYS A 153 -17.01 12.84 5.02
N LYS A 154 -16.29 13.92 4.74
CA LYS A 154 -15.00 13.92 4.07
C LYS A 154 -13.91 14.54 4.93
N ALA A 155 -12.74 13.94 4.90
CA ALA A 155 -11.52 14.52 5.44
C ALA A 155 -10.55 14.86 4.29
N LYS A 156 -9.93 16.04 4.37
CA LYS A 156 -8.91 16.43 3.39
C LYS A 156 -7.52 16.19 3.99
N THR A 157 -6.73 15.37 3.29
CA THR A 157 -5.33 15.13 3.62
C THR A 157 -4.45 15.80 2.57
N HIS A 158 -3.42 16.48 3.03
CA HIS A 158 -2.35 17.00 2.18
C HIS A 158 -1.11 16.16 2.43
N ILE A 159 -0.51 15.69 1.35
CA ILE A 159 0.76 14.96 1.35
C ILE A 159 1.76 15.84 0.59
N GLY A 160 2.83 16.21 1.25
CA GLY A 160 3.90 17.02 0.70
C GLY A 160 5.26 16.47 1.06
#